data_12def12b60e72ffbbc5d89e97df5d733
#
_entry.id   12def12b60e72ffbbc5d89e97df5d733
#
_cell.length_a   1.000
_cell.length_b   1.000
_cell.length_c   1.000
_cell.angle_alpha   90.00
_cell.angle_beta   90.00
_cell.angle_gamma   90.00
#
_symmetry.space_group_name_H-M   'P 1'
#
loop_
_entity.id
_entity.type
_entity.pdbx_description
1 polymer ?
#
loop_
_entity_poly.entity_id
_entity_poly.type
_entity_poly.pdbx_seq_one_letter_code
_entity_poly.pdbx_strand_id
1 'polypeptide(L)'
;MRNRRLSSWITLVASLLTCIHGFSVSAADNFRIQLTLDSRESDQVLAILALRRDNKPIEEAQWQKLFTTEPYQRLKQREKSIGQRFNDPTIAFSDDDFKKFVLSDDLLKRALQLQETLENWKKADMHELAERDLQYLPTSAVIRAKVYPVIKPGMNSFVWEAASNPAIFLYLDPEVSRAKFENTVAHELHHIGLASVESGYDKKVAALPERARAVAEEMGAFGEGFAMLAAAGGPDVDPHAASSAKEHARWDHDMANFNTDLQSLNAFFFDVLNGKFPNQDAIDEKAGSFFGRQGPWYTVGYKMAIMVEKRFGRAALIETMLDPRHLLALYNQVAAEQNISGKEHLPLWSPELLREVRATP
;
A
#
# COMPACT_ATOMS: atom_id res chain seq x y z
N MET A 1 54.77 57.04 37.97
CA MET A 1 54.23 56.52 39.25
C MET A 1 52.75 56.30 39.17
N ARG A 2 52.33 55.14 39.64
CA ARG A 2 50.96 54.68 39.96
C ARG A 2 49.93 54.47 38.83
N ASN A 3 49.84 53.19 38.46
CA ASN A 3 48.73 52.50 37.83
C ASN A 3 47.40 52.71 38.56
N ARG A 4 46.32 52.82 37.78
CA ARG A 4 45.01 52.37 38.25
C ARG A 4 44.37 51.57 37.10
N ARG A 5 44.11 50.26 37.37
CA ARG A 5 43.32 49.34 36.60
C ARG A 5 41.85 49.68 36.76
N LEU A 6 41.09 49.70 35.67
CA LEU A 6 39.65 49.67 35.68
C LEU A 6 39.24 48.34 35.02
N SER A 7 38.65 47.50 35.83
CA SER A 7 38.01 46.24 35.42
C SER A 7 36.63 46.51 34.82
N SER A 8 36.43 46.12 33.58
CA SER A 8 35.13 46.16 32.96
C SER A 8 34.52 44.74 33.01
N TRP A 9 33.40 44.65 33.66
CA TRP A 9 32.56 43.45 33.68
C TRP A 9 31.74 43.41 32.38
N ILE A 10 31.98 42.38 31.51
CA ILE A 10 31.15 42.09 30.36
C ILE A 10 30.14 41.04 30.80
N THR A 11 28.88 41.44 30.87
CA THR A 11 27.75 40.56 31.11
C THR A 11 27.44 39.84 29.81
N LEU A 12 27.66 38.51 29.78
CA LEU A 12 27.31 37.64 28.65
C LEU A 12 25.82 37.28 28.75
N VAL A 13 24.97 37.88 27.91
CA VAL A 13 23.58 37.45 27.73
C VAL A 13 23.60 36.34 26.73
N ALA A 14 23.42 35.11 27.21
CA ALA A 14 23.20 33.95 26.36
C ALA A 14 21.75 33.98 25.87
N SER A 15 21.55 34.39 24.62
CA SER A 15 20.26 34.20 23.92
C SER A 15 20.10 32.74 23.51
N LEU A 16 19.23 32.01 24.22
CA LEU A 16 18.72 30.71 23.73
C LEU A 16 17.84 30.97 22.49
N LEU A 17 18.42 30.77 21.33
CA LEU A 17 17.61 30.54 20.11
C LEU A 17 17.05 29.13 20.17
N THR A 18 15.82 28.99 20.60
CA THR A 18 14.99 27.80 20.33
C THR A 18 14.72 27.74 18.83
N CYS A 19 15.48 26.91 18.12
CA CYS A 19 15.15 26.54 16.76
C CYS A 19 13.83 25.72 16.78
N ILE A 20 12.71 26.40 16.64
CA ILE A 20 11.46 25.76 16.23
C ILE A 20 11.67 25.40 14.76
N HIS A 21 11.98 24.13 14.50
CA HIS A 21 11.88 23.56 13.15
C HIS A 21 10.40 23.47 12.82
N GLY A 22 9.82 24.57 12.39
CA GLY A 22 8.57 24.54 11.68
C GLY A 22 8.82 23.84 10.34
N PHE A 23 8.26 22.66 10.16
CA PHE A 23 8.19 22.03 8.86
C PHE A 23 7.38 22.97 7.96
N SER A 24 8.09 23.74 7.14
CA SER A 24 7.45 24.50 6.06
C SER A 24 7.05 23.48 4.99
N VAL A 25 5.78 23.08 4.95
CA VAL A 25 5.21 22.37 3.80
C VAL A 25 5.49 23.23 2.58
N SER A 26 6.29 22.70 1.66
CA SER A 26 6.64 23.41 0.42
C SER A 26 5.38 23.59 -0.41
N ALA A 27 5.18 24.75 -1.00
CA ALA A 27 4.07 25.00 -1.95
C ALA A 27 4.09 23.99 -3.13
N ALA A 28 5.25 23.43 -3.45
CA ALA A 28 5.42 22.36 -4.45
C ALA A 28 4.74 21.05 -4.05
N ASP A 29 4.67 20.73 -2.75
CA ASP A 29 4.07 19.48 -2.28
C ASP A 29 2.55 19.51 -2.37
N ASN A 30 1.92 20.67 -2.27
CA ASN A 30 0.47 20.83 -2.45
C ASN A 30 -0.04 20.43 -3.85
N PHE A 31 0.83 20.43 -4.88
CA PHE A 31 0.46 19.96 -6.22
C PHE A 31 0.63 18.45 -6.40
N ARG A 32 1.45 17.81 -5.56
CA ARG A 32 1.74 16.38 -5.63
C ARG A 32 0.71 15.53 -4.89
N ILE A 33 -0.02 16.11 -3.94
CA ILE A 33 -1.00 15.41 -3.11
C ILE A 33 -2.39 15.99 -3.38
N GLN A 34 -3.30 15.14 -3.87
CA GLN A 34 -4.73 15.44 -4.00
C GLN A 34 -5.51 14.24 -3.46
N LEU A 35 -5.72 14.23 -2.15
CA LEU A 35 -6.31 13.12 -1.44
C LEU A 35 -7.57 13.57 -0.70
N THR A 36 -8.65 12.80 -0.82
CA THR A 36 -9.92 13.09 -0.16
C THR A 36 -10.46 11.83 0.48
N LEU A 37 -10.82 11.91 1.77
CA LEU A 37 -11.63 10.90 2.44
C LEU A 37 -13.10 11.28 2.26
N ASP A 38 -13.86 10.42 1.59
CA ASP A 38 -15.28 10.62 1.31
C ASP A 38 -16.12 9.49 1.91
N SER A 39 -16.74 9.76 3.03
CA SER A 39 -17.54 8.81 3.80
C SER A 39 -19.04 8.90 3.51
N ARG A 40 -19.48 9.66 2.50
CA ARG A 40 -20.90 9.94 2.26
C ARG A 40 -21.75 8.67 2.13
N GLU A 41 -21.24 7.60 1.52
CA GLU A 41 -21.96 6.32 1.46
C GLU A 41 -22.20 5.76 2.86
N SER A 42 -21.17 5.56 3.66
CA SER A 42 -21.25 5.03 5.02
C SER A 42 -22.12 5.92 5.92
N ASP A 43 -21.97 7.24 5.81
CA ASP A 43 -22.80 8.18 6.57
C ASP A 43 -24.30 8.03 6.25
N GLN A 44 -24.66 7.82 4.98
CA GLN A 44 -26.06 7.61 4.60
C GLN A 44 -26.58 6.23 5.03
N VAL A 45 -25.78 5.17 4.93
CA VAL A 45 -26.14 3.85 5.45
C VAL A 45 -26.39 3.92 6.95
N LEU A 46 -25.49 4.55 7.71
CA LEU A 46 -25.63 4.70 9.16
C LEU A 46 -26.85 5.56 9.53
N ALA A 47 -27.17 6.60 8.77
CA ALA A 47 -28.37 7.40 8.96
C ALA A 47 -29.67 6.57 8.78
N ILE A 48 -29.70 5.70 7.76
CA ILE A 48 -30.82 4.77 7.54
C ILE A 48 -30.95 3.77 8.71
N LEU A 49 -29.82 3.21 9.16
CA LEU A 49 -29.81 2.30 10.30
C LEU A 49 -30.27 2.97 11.60
N ALA A 50 -29.96 4.25 11.79
CA ALA A 50 -30.47 5.02 12.94
C ALA A 50 -31.97 5.20 12.88
N LEU A 51 -32.57 5.50 11.73
CA LEU A 51 -34.02 5.57 11.55
C LEU A 51 -34.66 4.21 11.88
N ARG A 52 -34.09 3.11 11.40
CA ARG A 52 -34.58 1.76 11.66
C ARG A 52 -34.51 1.41 13.15
N ARG A 53 -33.39 1.72 13.81
CA ARG A 53 -33.24 1.49 15.27
C ARG A 53 -34.28 2.26 16.07
N ASP A 54 -34.60 3.49 15.67
CA ASP A 54 -35.57 4.36 16.33
C ASP A 54 -37.02 4.04 15.92
N ASN A 55 -37.26 2.98 15.13
CA ASN A 55 -38.58 2.63 14.57
C ASN A 55 -39.24 3.78 13.78
N LYS A 56 -38.45 4.63 13.14
CA LYS A 56 -38.92 5.71 12.26
C LYS A 56 -39.06 5.21 10.82
N PRO A 57 -40.00 5.78 10.03
CA PRO A 57 -40.13 5.42 8.63
C PRO A 57 -38.87 5.80 7.85
N ILE A 58 -38.49 4.95 6.90
CA ILE A 58 -37.41 5.18 5.94
C ILE A 58 -38.06 5.54 4.61
N GLU A 59 -38.05 6.82 4.29
CA GLU A 59 -38.65 7.36 3.07
C GLU A 59 -37.74 7.11 1.87
N GLU A 60 -38.29 7.12 0.65
CA GLU A 60 -37.51 6.94 -0.57
C GLU A 60 -36.43 8.02 -0.73
N ALA A 61 -36.64 9.21 -0.17
CA ALA A 61 -35.66 10.30 -0.18
C ALA A 61 -34.33 9.92 0.48
N GLN A 62 -34.33 9.09 1.57
CA GLN A 62 -33.10 8.63 2.19
C GLN A 62 -32.33 7.68 1.29
N TRP A 63 -33.03 6.78 0.58
CA TRP A 63 -32.42 5.89 -0.40
C TRP A 63 -31.83 6.65 -1.57
N GLN A 64 -32.54 7.62 -2.11
CA GLN A 64 -32.05 8.47 -3.20
C GLN A 64 -30.79 9.24 -2.78
N LYS A 65 -30.78 9.76 -1.54
CA LYS A 65 -29.61 10.42 -0.98
C LYS A 65 -28.39 9.50 -0.91
N LEU A 66 -28.56 8.24 -0.51
CA LEU A 66 -27.51 7.24 -0.51
C LEU A 66 -27.06 6.92 -1.93
N PHE A 67 -28.00 6.58 -2.80
CA PHE A 67 -27.68 6.08 -4.15
C PHE A 67 -27.10 7.16 -5.07
N THR A 68 -27.23 8.43 -4.76
CA THR A 68 -26.60 9.54 -5.49
C THR A 68 -25.22 9.91 -4.98
N THR A 69 -24.73 9.31 -3.88
CA THR A 69 -23.37 9.55 -3.41
C THR A 69 -22.33 9.00 -4.42
N GLU A 70 -21.25 9.72 -4.60
CA GLU A 70 -20.18 9.27 -5.50
C GLU A 70 -19.57 7.92 -5.08
N PRO A 71 -19.26 7.67 -3.78
CA PRO A 71 -18.76 6.36 -3.34
C PRO A 71 -19.69 5.20 -3.73
N TYR A 72 -21.00 5.37 -3.53
CA TYR A 72 -21.97 4.33 -3.89
C TYR A 72 -22.03 4.10 -5.42
N GLN A 73 -22.07 5.16 -6.20
CA GLN A 73 -22.13 5.05 -7.66
C GLN A 73 -20.89 4.37 -8.23
N ARG A 74 -19.71 4.70 -7.72
CA ARG A 74 -18.47 4.07 -8.12
C ARG A 74 -18.38 2.61 -7.66
N LEU A 75 -18.83 2.31 -6.44
CA LEU A 75 -18.95 0.93 -5.95
C LEU A 75 -19.85 0.10 -6.88
N LYS A 76 -21.04 0.60 -7.20
CA LYS A 76 -22.01 -0.05 -8.09
C LYS A 76 -21.42 -0.28 -9.49
N GLN A 77 -20.71 0.70 -10.04
CA GLN A 77 -20.06 0.58 -11.34
C GLN A 77 -18.96 -0.50 -11.32
N ARG A 78 -18.14 -0.55 -10.29
CA ARG A 78 -17.09 -1.57 -10.10
C ARG A 78 -17.70 -2.96 -9.99
N GLU A 79 -18.69 -3.16 -9.12
CA GLU A 79 -19.33 -4.48 -8.94
C GLU A 79 -19.97 -4.96 -10.24
N LYS A 80 -20.62 -4.06 -10.99
CA LYS A 80 -21.15 -4.38 -12.32
C LYS A 80 -20.05 -4.80 -13.30
N SER A 81 -18.92 -4.11 -13.30
CA SER A 81 -17.79 -4.44 -14.20
C SER A 81 -17.19 -5.82 -13.88
N ILE A 82 -17.13 -6.22 -12.61
CA ILE A 82 -16.68 -7.54 -12.19
C ILE A 82 -17.68 -8.63 -12.63
N GLY A 83 -18.97 -8.43 -12.39
CA GLY A 83 -20.00 -9.35 -12.83
C GLY A 83 -19.92 -9.63 -14.33
N GLN A 84 -19.70 -8.59 -15.13
CA GLN A 84 -19.51 -8.71 -16.58
C GLN A 84 -18.22 -9.47 -16.93
N ARG A 85 -17.10 -9.18 -16.25
CA ARG A 85 -15.81 -9.82 -16.50
C ARG A 85 -15.83 -11.32 -16.24
N PHE A 86 -16.52 -11.76 -15.21
CA PHE A 86 -16.63 -13.18 -14.85
C PHE A 86 -17.86 -13.86 -15.44
N ASN A 87 -18.69 -13.13 -16.22
CA ASN A 87 -19.95 -13.61 -16.76
C ASN A 87 -20.83 -14.28 -15.70
N ASP A 88 -20.80 -13.75 -14.47
CA ASP A 88 -21.51 -14.28 -13.32
C ASP A 88 -22.69 -13.36 -12.95
N PRO A 89 -23.93 -13.73 -13.32
CA PRO A 89 -25.10 -12.93 -12.96
C PRO A 89 -25.41 -12.91 -11.46
N THR A 90 -24.79 -13.79 -10.65
CA THR A 90 -24.99 -13.82 -9.20
C THR A 90 -24.23 -12.69 -8.51
N ILE A 91 -23.28 -12.06 -9.17
CA ILE A 91 -22.58 -10.83 -8.75
C ILE A 91 -23.43 -9.58 -9.13
N ALA A 92 -24.73 -9.72 -9.24
CA ALA A 92 -25.61 -8.60 -9.54
C ALA A 92 -25.72 -7.68 -8.33
N PHE A 93 -25.04 -6.55 -8.40
CA PHE A 93 -25.17 -5.48 -7.40
C PHE A 93 -26.30 -4.53 -7.85
N SER A 94 -27.50 -4.76 -7.32
CA SER A 94 -28.66 -3.90 -7.54
C SER A 94 -28.95 -3.02 -6.35
N ASP A 95 -29.65 -1.89 -6.59
CA ASP A 95 -30.11 -1.00 -5.52
C ASP A 95 -31.06 -1.74 -4.55
N ASP A 96 -31.90 -2.63 -5.06
CA ASP A 96 -32.81 -3.43 -4.24
C ASP A 96 -32.08 -4.45 -3.37
N ASP A 97 -31.04 -5.10 -3.88
CA ASP A 97 -30.24 -6.03 -3.07
C ASP A 97 -29.42 -5.26 -2.02
N PHE A 98 -28.94 -4.08 -2.37
CA PHE A 98 -28.28 -3.21 -1.41
C PHE A 98 -29.24 -2.71 -0.32
N LYS A 99 -30.49 -2.34 -0.66
CA LYS A 99 -31.55 -2.03 0.33
C LYS A 99 -31.78 -3.22 1.28
N LYS A 100 -31.90 -4.45 0.76
CA LYS A 100 -32.06 -5.65 1.60
C LYS A 100 -30.86 -5.84 2.54
N PHE A 101 -29.64 -5.65 2.05
CA PHE A 101 -28.44 -5.74 2.87
C PHE A 101 -28.45 -4.69 3.98
N VAL A 102 -28.71 -3.42 3.68
CA VAL A 102 -28.77 -2.33 4.68
C VAL A 102 -29.87 -2.59 5.71
N LEU A 103 -30.97 -3.18 5.30
CA LEU A 103 -32.09 -3.53 6.19
C LEU A 103 -31.92 -4.86 6.93
N SER A 104 -30.78 -5.52 6.83
CA SER A 104 -30.54 -6.77 7.57
C SER A 104 -30.39 -6.55 9.07
N ASP A 105 -30.86 -7.52 9.87
CA ASP A 105 -30.73 -7.45 11.33
C ASP A 105 -29.29 -7.49 11.80
N ASP A 106 -28.42 -8.18 11.04
CA ASP A 106 -27.01 -8.30 11.36
C ASP A 106 -26.28 -6.96 11.20
N LEU A 107 -26.62 -6.19 10.16
CA LEU A 107 -26.04 -4.86 10.00
C LEU A 107 -26.58 -3.89 11.06
N LEU A 108 -27.88 -3.98 11.40
CA LEU A 108 -28.47 -3.17 12.47
C LEU A 108 -27.78 -3.38 13.81
N LYS A 109 -27.47 -4.64 14.16
CA LYS A 109 -26.77 -4.98 15.43
C LYS A 109 -25.38 -4.33 15.51
N ARG A 110 -24.71 -4.16 14.36
CA ARG A 110 -23.37 -3.57 14.25
C ARG A 110 -23.37 -2.05 14.10
N ALA A 111 -24.51 -1.42 13.89
CA ALA A 111 -24.61 -0.01 13.47
C ALA A 111 -23.85 0.97 14.37
N LEU A 112 -23.93 0.80 15.71
CA LEU A 112 -23.23 1.69 16.66
C LEU A 112 -21.71 1.52 16.59
N GLN A 113 -21.23 0.28 16.47
CA GLN A 113 -19.80 0.00 16.33
C GLN A 113 -19.25 0.54 15.00
N LEU A 114 -20.00 0.37 13.90
CA LEU A 114 -19.63 0.92 12.59
C LEU A 114 -19.58 2.45 12.64
N GLN A 115 -20.53 3.10 13.33
CA GLN A 115 -20.52 4.56 13.49
C GLN A 115 -19.28 5.03 14.26
N GLU A 116 -18.97 4.40 15.39
CA GLU A 116 -17.79 4.72 16.19
C GLU A 116 -16.49 4.53 15.37
N THR A 117 -16.39 3.43 14.63
CA THR A 117 -15.26 3.14 13.76
C THR A 117 -15.10 4.21 12.69
N LEU A 118 -16.18 4.59 12.00
CA LEU A 118 -16.15 5.62 10.96
C LEU A 118 -15.68 6.96 11.52
N GLU A 119 -16.20 7.37 12.68
CA GLU A 119 -15.80 8.62 13.34
C GLU A 119 -14.32 8.60 13.77
N ASN A 120 -13.78 7.43 14.10
CA ASN A 120 -12.35 7.27 14.38
C ASN A 120 -11.51 7.34 13.10
N TRP A 121 -11.94 6.71 12.00
CA TRP A 121 -11.23 6.77 10.72
C TRP A 121 -11.22 8.19 10.11
N LYS A 122 -12.29 8.96 10.28
CA LYS A 122 -12.36 10.37 9.86
C LYS A 122 -11.32 11.28 10.53
N LYS A 123 -10.71 10.86 11.64
CA LYS A 123 -9.64 11.60 12.33
C LYS A 123 -8.25 11.36 11.73
N ALA A 124 -8.13 10.49 10.73
CA ALA A 124 -6.86 10.20 10.09
C ALA A 124 -6.39 11.42 9.27
N ASP A 125 -5.10 11.74 9.39
CA ASP A 125 -4.48 12.78 8.58
C ASP A 125 -4.03 12.21 7.24
N MET A 126 -4.90 12.35 6.23
CA MET A 126 -4.64 11.86 4.88
C MET A 126 -3.41 12.51 4.24
N HIS A 127 -3.13 13.77 4.58
CA HIS A 127 -1.99 14.49 4.01
C HIS A 127 -0.67 13.95 4.56
N GLU A 128 -0.58 13.75 5.88
CA GLU A 128 0.58 13.15 6.53
C GLU A 128 0.89 11.75 5.97
N LEU A 129 -0.15 10.92 5.71
CA LEU A 129 0.02 9.61 5.10
C LEU A 129 0.66 9.72 3.71
N ALA A 130 0.14 10.61 2.87
CA ALA A 130 0.66 10.80 1.53
C ALA A 130 2.09 11.40 1.52
N GLU A 131 2.39 12.35 2.43
CA GLU A 131 3.75 12.90 2.59
C GLU A 131 4.76 11.81 2.97
N ARG A 132 4.37 10.89 3.85
CA ARG A 132 5.22 9.75 4.23
C ARG A 132 5.52 8.85 3.04
N ASP A 133 4.51 8.52 2.24
CA ASP A 133 4.67 7.69 1.05
C ASP A 133 5.50 8.37 -0.04
N LEU A 134 5.35 9.68 -0.22
CA LEU A 134 6.15 10.45 -1.17
C LEU A 134 7.65 10.40 -0.86
N GLN A 135 8.05 10.09 0.37
CA GLN A 135 9.46 9.89 0.71
C GLN A 135 10.03 8.59 0.12
N TYR A 136 9.17 7.65 -0.27
CA TYR A 136 9.51 6.37 -0.89
C TYR A 136 9.18 6.32 -2.37
N LEU A 137 8.88 7.45 -2.98
CA LEU A 137 8.52 7.54 -4.38
C LEU A 137 9.46 8.50 -5.14
N PRO A 138 9.60 8.33 -6.45
CA PRO A 138 10.32 9.29 -7.28
C PRO A 138 9.80 10.72 -7.10
N THR A 139 10.67 11.70 -7.25
CA THR A 139 10.30 13.13 -7.07
C THR A 139 9.20 13.60 -8.03
N SER A 140 9.03 12.92 -9.17
CA SER A 140 7.96 13.16 -10.14
C SER A 140 6.62 12.52 -9.77
N ALA A 141 6.58 11.62 -8.78
CA ALA A 141 5.36 10.94 -8.39
C ALA A 141 4.33 11.91 -7.82
N VAL A 142 3.06 11.64 -8.10
CA VAL A 142 1.91 12.35 -7.56
C VAL A 142 0.91 11.35 -6.96
N ILE A 143 0.36 11.70 -5.81
CA ILE A 143 -0.67 10.90 -5.14
C ILE A 143 -2.00 11.63 -5.32
N ARG A 144 -2.86 11.07 -6.18
CA ARG A 144 -4.21 11.58 -6.41
C ARG A 144 -5.18 10.42 -6.22
N ALA A 145 -5.99 10.48 -5.17
CA ALA A 145 -6.94 9.42 -4.87
C ALA A 145 -8.13 9.90 -4.06
N LYS A 146 -9.20 9.12 -4.10
CA LYS A 146 -10.31 9.22 -3.17
C LYS A 146 -10.36 7.97 -2.32
N VAL A 147 -10.42 8.16 -1.01
CA VAL A 147 -10.56 7.07 -0.03
C VAL A 147 -12.01 6.99 0.39
N TYR A 148 -12.62 5.85 0.18
CA TYR A 148 -14.02 5.57 0.50
C TYR A 148 -14.11 4.50 1.59
N PRO A 149 -14.31 4.88 2.86
CA PRO A 149 -14.86 3.93 3.84
C PRO A 149 -16.26 3.52 3.40
N VAL A 150 -16.52 2.24 3.23
CA VAL A 150 -17.81 1.76 2.70
C VAL A 150 -18.41 0.65 3.56
N ILE A 151 -19.74 0.66 3.68
CA ILE A 151 -20.54 -0.39 4.28
C ILE A 151 -21.22 -1.16 3.15
N LYS A 152 -20.70 -2.33 2.80
CA LYS A 152 -21.12 -3.10 1.61
C LYS A 152 -21.25 -4.59 1.90
N PRO A 153 -21.97 -5.35 1.08
CA PRO A 153 -21.85 -6.80 1.05
C PRO A 153 -20.41 -7.23 0.74
N GLY A 154 -19.93 -8.24 1.47
CA GLY A 154 -18.55 -8.72 1.32
C GLY A 154 -17.53 -7.84 2.06
N MET A 155 -16.53 -8.49 2.66
CA MET A 155 -15.57 -7.89 3.60
C MET A 155 -14.23 -7.51 2.93
N ASN A 156 -14.19 -7.39 1.60
CA ASN A 156 -12.97 -7.06 0.87
C ASN A 156 -12.80 -5.55 0.64
N SER A 157 -11.59 -5.08 0.77
CA SER A 157 -11.12 -3.76 0.35
C SER A 157 -10.38 -3.88 -0.99
N PHE A 158 -10.31 -2.80 -1.76
CA PHE A 158 -9.68 -2.81 -3.09
C PHE A 158 -9.40 -1.40 -3.61
N VAL A 159 -8.45 -1.29 -4.52
CA VAL A 159 -8.26 -0.11 -5.38
C VAL A 159 -8.98 -0.32 -6.70
N TRP A 160 -9.58 0.74 -7.21
CA TRP A 160 -10.26 0.76 -8.50
C TRP A 160 -9.80 1.94 -9.35
N GLU A 161 -9.66 1.72 -10.67
CA GLU A 161 -9.19 2.71 -11.64
C GLU A 161 -7.84 3.36 -11.26
N ALA A 162 -6.90 2.55 -10.76
CA ALA A 162 -5.62 3.01 -10.23
C ALA A 162 -4.85 3.97 -11.16
N ALA A 163 -4.96 3.80 -12.49
CA ALA A 163 -4.22 4.60 -13.47
C ALA A 163 -4.95 5.88 -13.92
N SER A 164 -6.29 5.95 -13.80
CA SER A 164 -7.07 7.03 -14.41
C SER A 164 -7.77 7.93 -13.41
N ASN A 165 -8.44 7.32 -12.42
CA ASN A 165 -9.20 8.01 -11.38
C ASN A 165 -9.18 7.18 -10.10
N PRO A 166 -8.02 7.09 -9.42
CA PRO A 166 -7.81 6.17 -8.32
C PRO A 166 -8.82 6.34 -7.19
N ALA A 167 -9.40 5.20 -6.77
CA ALA A 167 -10.25 5.12 -5.61
C ALA A 167 -9.89 3.91 -4.75
N ILE A 168 -9.69 4.15 -3.48
CA ILE A 168 -9.43 3.13 -2.46
C ILE A 168 -10.74 2.89 -1.72
N PHE A 169 -11.32 1.70 -1.89
CA PHE A 169 -12.52 1.28 -1.17
C PHE A 169 -12.12 0.43 0.01
N LEU A 170 -12.39 0.91 1.21
CA LEU A 170 -12.09 0.19 2.44
C LEU A 170 -13.39 -0.26 3.12
N TYR A 171 -13.55 -1.57 3.24
CA TYR A 171 -14.64 -2.13 4.02
C TYR A 171 -14.56 -1.63 5.46
N LEU A 172 -15.63 -1.00 5.93
CA LEU A 172 -15.70 -0.47 7.28
C LEU A 172 -15.89 -1.62 8.28
N ASP A 173 -14.78 -1.97 8.95
CA ASP A 173 -14.72 -3.08 9.91
C ASP A 173 -14.47 -2.55 11.32
N PRO A 174 -15.36 -2.83 12.29
CA PRO A 174 -15.17 -2.45 13.69
C PRO A 174 -13.88 -2.99 14.34
N GLU A 175 -13.32 -4.08 13.81
CA GLU A 175 -12.09 -4.66 14.33
C GLU A 175 -10.83 -3.94 13.81
N VAL A 176 -10.98 -3.04 12.85
CA VAL A 176 -9.87 -2.29 12.27
C VAL A 176 -9.69 -0.96 12.98
N SER A 177 -8.60 -0.83 13.74
CA SER A 177 -8.24 0.41 14.42
C SER A 177 -7.92 1.53 13.40
N ARG A 178 -7.95 2.80 13.86
CA ARG A 178 -7.53 3.93 13.02
C ARG A 178 -6.09 3.77 12.51
N ALA A 179 -5.17 3.35 13.35
CA ALA A 179 -3.78 3.14 12.96
C ALA A 179 -3.64 2.05 11.87
N LYS A 180 -4.44 0.98 11.95
CA LYS A 180 -4.47 -0.05 10.89
C LYS A 180 -5.09 0.49 9.60
N PHE A 181 -6.15 1.29 9.71
CA PHE A 181 -6.75 1.98 8.56
C PHE A 181 -5.73 2.90 7.88
N GLU A 182 -5.03 3.75 8.64
CA GLU A 182 -3.99 4.65 8.16
C GLU A 182 -2.86 3.88 7.44
N ASN A 183 -2.40 2.78 8.02
CA ASN A 183 -1.37 1.93 7.41
C ASN A 183 -1.86 1.29 6.10
N THR A 184 -3.12 0.82 6.05
CA THR A 184 -3.69 0.26 4.83
C THR A 184 -3.84 1.33 3.74
N VAL A 185 -4.32 2.53 4.10
CA VAL A 185 -4.40 3.65 3.14
C VAL A 185 -3.02 3.97 2.58
N ALA A 186 -2.01 4.13 3.44
CA ALA A 186 -0.64 4.43 3.01
C ALA A 186 -0.11 3.36 2.04
N HIS A 187 -0.30 2.07 2.32
CA HIS A 187 0.08 0.98 1.42
C HIS A 187 -0.51 1.17 0.00
N GLU A 188 -1.80 1.46 -0.09
CA GLU A 188 -2.47 1.67 -1.38
C GLU A 188 -2.04 2.99 -2.06
N LEU A 189 -1.76 4.03 -1.28
CA LEU A 189 -1.25 5.30 -1.81
C LEU A 189 0.12 5.15 -2.44
N HIS A 190 0.99 4.29 -1.90
CA HIS A 190 2.29 3.98 -2.50
C HIS A 190 2.11 3.37 -3.90
N HIS A 191 1.22 2.39 -4.07
CA HIS A 191 0.92 1.81 -5.39
C HIS A 191 0.41 2.87 -6.37
N ILE A 192 -0.52 3.73 -5.93
CA ILE A 192 -1.08 4.81 -6.76
C ILE A 192 0.01 5.82 -7.14
N GLY A 193 0.85 6.19 -6.18
CA GLY A 193 1.96 7.10 -6.42
C GLY A 193 2.99 6.54 -7.40
N LEU A 194 3.33 5.26 -7.28
CA LEU A 194 4.22 4.58 -8.21
C LEU A 194 3.62 4.50 -9.62
N ALA A 195 2.33 4.16 -9.73
CA ALA A 195 1.62 4.11 -11.00
C ALA A 195 1.51 5.48 -11.70
N SER A 196 1.68 6.59 -10.97
CA SER A 196 1.69 7.95 -11.54
C SER A 196 2.97 8.30 -12.30
N VAL A 197 4.00 7.45 -12.18
CA VAL A 197 5.33 7.70 -12.77
C VAL A 197 5.51 6.85 -14.01
N GLU A 198 5.82 7.50 -15.15
CA GLU A 198 6.23 6.79 -16.35
C GLU A 198 7.69 6.32 -16.21
N SER A 199 7.90 5.09 -15.76
CA SER A 199 9.22 4.52 -15.51
C SER A 199 9.97 4.12 -16.80
N GLY A 200 9.23 3.93 -17.89
CA GLY A 200 9.75 3.32 -19.10
C GLY A 200 10.05 1.81 -18.96
N TYR A 201 9.68 1.22 -17.83
CA TYR A 201 9.90 -0.21 -17.55
C TYR A 201 9.27 -1.11 -18.59
N ASP A 202 8.01 -0.87 -18.95
CA ASP A 202 7.29 -1.68 -19.96
C ASP A 202 8.03 -1.71 -21.31
N LYS A 203 8.60 -0.58 -21.73
CA LYS A 203 9.38 -0.50 -22.97
C LYS A 203 10.68 -1.32 -22.88
N LYS A 204 11.35 -1.28 -21.73
CA LYS A 204 12.58 -2.06 -21.48
C LYS A 204 12.27 -3.56 -21.43
N VAL A 205 11.18 -3.93 -20.76
CA VAL A 205 10.74 -5.32 -20.64
C VAL A 205 10.26 -5.87 -21.98
N ALA A 206 9.51 -5.09 -22.77
CA ALA A 206 9.06 -5.50 -24.10
C ALA A 206 10.21 -5.83 -25.07
N ALA A 207 11.42 -5.31 -24.83
CA ALA A 207 12.62 -5.61 -25.63
C ALA A 207 13.28 -6.93 -25.26
N LEU A 208 12.89 -7.58 -24.15
CA LEU A 208 13.45 -8.86 -23.73
C LEU A 208 12.89 -10.02 -24.56
N PRO A 209 13.63 -11.14 -24.65
CA PRO A 209 13.09 -12.41 -25.14
C PRO A 209 11.82 -12.79 -24.34
N GLU A 210 10.87 -13.44 -25.00
CA GLU A 210 9.51 -13.72 -24.46
C GLU A 210 9.51 -14.27 -23.03
N ARG A 211 10.35 -15.28 -22.75
CA ARG A 211 10.40 -15.90 -21.40
C ARG A 211 11.04 -15.00 -20.35
N ALA A 212 12.09 -14.27 -20.73
CA ALA A 212 12.72 -13.29 -19.84
C ALA A 212 11.78 -12.11 -19.55
N ARG A 213 10.98 -11.73 -20.56
CA ARG A 213 9.92 -10.72 -20.40
C ARG A 213 8.87 -11.18 -19.40
N ALA A 214 8.33 -12.41 -19.55
CA ALA A 214 7.36 -12.96 -18.61
C ALA A 214 7.88 -12.94 -17.17
N VAL A 215 9.13 -13.32 -16.94
CA VAL A 215 9.75 -13.22 -15.60
C VAL A 215 9.85 -11.78 -15.11
N ALA A 216 10.29 -10.84 -15.98
CA ALA A 216 10.42 -9.44 -15.59
C ALA A 216 9.06 -8.81 -15.24
N GLU A 217 8.00 -9.16 -15.97
CA GLU A 217 6.63 -8.72 -15.67
C GLU A 217 6.19 -9.15 -14.27
N GLU A 218 6.44 -10.42 -13.89
CA GLU A 218 6.11 -10.92 -12.55
C GLU A 218 6.93 -10.26 -11.42
N MET A 219 8.13 -9.76 -11.69
CA MET A 219 8.93 -9.05 -10.68
C MET A 219 8.24 -7.77 -10.17
N GLY A 220 7.30 -7.22 -10.92
CA GLY A 220 6.47 -6.09 -10.46
C GLY A 220 5.75 -6.37 -9.14
N ALA A 221 5.45 -7.64 -8.84
CA ALA A 221 4.80 -8.05 -7.60
C ALA A 221 5.61 -7.79 -6.32
N PHE A 222 6.94 -7.57 -6.42
CA PHE A 222 7.74 -7.08 -5.29
C PHE A 222 7.33 -5.68 -4.83
N GLY A 223 6.55 -4.96 -5.64
CA GLY A 223 5.89 -3.70 -5.26
C GLY A 223 5.08 -3.78 -3.97
N GLU A 224 4.55 -4.96 -3.63
CA GLU A 224 3.85 -5.20 -2.36
C GLU A 224 4.77 -4.99 -1.15
N GLY A 225 5.98 -5.54 -1.22
CA GLY A 225 6.99 -5.35 -0.17
C GLY A 225 7.47 -3.90 -0.05
N PHE A 226 7.56 -3.19 -1.17
CA PHE A 226 7.88 -1.75 -1.16
C PHE A 226 6.77 -0.93 -0.51
N ALA A 227 5.50 -1.22 -0.84
CA ALA A 227 4.35 -0.54 -0.25
C ALA A 227 4.26 -0.80 1.26
N MET A 228 4.59 -2.01 1.74
CA MET A 228 4.69 -2.32 3.17
C MET A 228 5.75 -1.44 3.86
N LEU A 229 6.92 -1.27 3.24
CA LEU A 229 8.01 -0.46 3.79
C LEU A 229 7.64 1.03 3.83
N ALA A 230 7.05 1.54 2.76
CA ALA A 230 6.60 2.93 2.67
C ALA A 230 5.51 3.23 3.71
N ALA A 231 4.49 2.36 3.80
CA ALA A 231 3.42 2.48 4.78
C ALA A 231 3.91 2.44 6.23
N ALA A 232 4.94 1.64 6.53
CA ALA A 232 5.60 1.65 7.83
C ALA A 232 6.36 2.96 8.11
N GLY A 233 6.85 3.63 7.07
CA GLY A 233 7.63 4.88 7.18
C GLY A 233 9.12 4.68 7.37
N GLY A 234 9.64 3.44 7.34
CA GLY A 234 11.07 3.20 7.45
C GLY A 234 11.48 1.76 7.71
N PRO A 235 12.77 1.44 7.45
CA PRO A 235 13.29 0.08 7.54
C PRO A 235 13.47 -0.43 8.98
N ASP A 236 13.29 0.43 9.97
CA ASP A 236 13.37 0.10 11.39
C ASP A 236 12.01 0.17 12.09
N VAL A 237 10.93 0.37 11.31
CA VAL A 237 9.55 0.42 11.80
C VAL A 237 8.85 -0.91 11.48
N ASP A 238 8.17 -1.46 12.47
CA ASP A 238 7.39 -2.68 12.29
C ASP A 238 6.15 -2.38 11.42
N PRO A 239 6.02 -3.01 10.23
CA PRO A 239 4.89 -2.77 9.32
C PRO A 239 3.56 -3.29 9.88
N HIS A 240 3.61 -4.15 10.90
CA HIS A 240 2.45 -4.73 11.57
C HIS A 240 2.18 -4.17 12.97
N ALA A 241 2.85 -3.08 13.39
CA ALA A 241 2.63 -2.47 14.70
C ALA A 241 1.17 -2.13 15.01
N ALA A 242 0.36 -1.83 13.99
CA ALA A 242 -1.07 -1.53 14.11
C ALA A 242 -1.98 -2.74 13.84
N SER A 243 -1.43 -3.91 13.54
CA SER A 243 -2.18 -5.12 13.21
C SER A 243 -2.66 -5.87 14.45
N SER A 244 -3.63 -6.77 14.29
CA SER A 244 -4.02 -7.68 15.35
C SER A 244 -2.84 -8.61 15.73
N ALA A 245 -2.82 -9.10 16.96
CA ALA A 245 -1.79 -10.05 17.41
C ALA A 245 -1.70 -11.30 16.50
N LYS A 246 -2.83 -11.74 15.94
CA LYS A 246 -2.87 -12.86 15.01
C LYS A 246 -2.21 -12.53 13.67
N GLU A 247 -2.44 -11.35 13.13
CA GLU A 247 -1.80 -10.90 11.88
C GLU A 247 -0.31 -10.68 12.07
N HIS A 248 0.09 -10.08 13.18
CA HIS A 248 1.49 -9.87 13.53
C HIS A 248 2.23 -11.22 13.67
N ALA A 249 1.68 -12.16 14.44
CA ALA A 249 2.29 -13.49 14.60
C ALA A 249 2.41 -14.26 13.27
N ARG A 250 1.44 -14.08 12.34
CA ARG A 250 1.55 -14.66 11.00
C ARG A 250 2.67 -13.99 10.21
N TRP A 251 2.74 -12.66 10.22
CA TRP A 251 3.83 -11.94 9.56
C TRP A 251 5.20 -12.39 10.05
N ASP A 252 5.39 -12.50 11.36
CA ASP A 252 6.66 -12.99 11.95
C ASP A 252 6.99 -14.39 11.47
N HIS A 253 5.98 -15.28 11.40
CA HIS A 253 6.16 -16.64 10.87
C HIS A 253 6.57 -16.61 9.39
N ASP A 254 5.90 -15.81 8.57
CA ASP A 254 6.18 -15.73 7.14
C ASP A 254 7.55 -15.07 6.89
N MET A 255 7.92 -14.05 7.66
CA MET A 255 9.27 -13.46 7.62
C MET A 255 10.37 -14.45 8.04
N ALA A 256 10.10 -15.37 8.96
CA ALA A 256 11.03 -16.43 9.32
C ALA A 256 11.26 -17.43 8.18
N ASN A 257 10.32 -17.55 7.24
CA ASN A 257 10.42 -18.43 6.08
C ASN A 257 11.10 -17.75 4.86
N PHE A 258 11.60 -16.53 5.00
CA PHE A 258 12.20 -15.74 3.92
C PHE A 258 13.13 -16.52 3.00
N ASN A 259 14.04 -17.33 3.56
CA ASN A 259 15.01 -18.09 2.77
C ASN A 259 14.33 -19.11 1.85
N THR A 260 13.33 -19.82 2.38
CA THR A 260 12.53 -20.81 1.63
C THR A 260 11.68 -20.12 0.57
N ASP A 261 11.10 -18.99 0.91
CA ASP A 261 10.23 -18.22 0.01
C ASP A 261 11.02 -17.62 -1.15
N LEU A 262 12.20 -17.05 -0.89
CA LEU A 262 13.08 -16.56 -1.96
C LEU A 262 13.51 -17.70 -2.89
N GLN A 263 13.87 -18.87 -2.34
CA GLN A 263 14.22 -20.04 -3.15
C GLN A 263 13.03 -20.51 -4.00
N SER A 264 11.82 -20.46 -3.46
CA SER A 264 10.60 -20.82 -4.18
C SER A 264 10.30 -19.86 -5.34
N LEU A 265 10.45 -18.55 -5.13
CA LEU A 265 10.34 -17.56 -6.18
C LEU A 265 11.45 -17.70 -7.24
N ASN A 266 12.68 -17.97 -6.82
CA ASN A 266 13.78 -18.20 -7.75
C ASN A 266 13.53 -19.46 -8.61
N ALA A 267 13.01 -20.53 -8.03
CA ALA A 267 12.61 -21.74 -8.77
C ALA A 267 11.46 -21.45 -9.74
N PHE A 268 10.48 -20.68 -9.31
CA PHE A 268 9.38 -20.24 -10.19
C PHE A 268 9.91 -19.47 -11.41
N PHE A 269 10.78 -18.49 -11.23
CA PHE A 269 11.37 -17.74 -12.33
C PHE A 269 12.18 -18.62 -13.29
N PHE A 270 12.90 -19.62 -12.74
CA PHE A 270 13.58 -20.61 -13.56
C PHE A 270 12.62 -21.48 -14.37
N ASP A 271 11.50 -21.88 -13.77
CA ASP A 271 10.49 -22.69 -14.44
C ASP A 271 9.85 -21.91 -15.60
N VAL A 272 9.65 -20.58 -15.43
CA VAL A 272 9.20 -19.69 -16.52
C VAL A 272 10.27 -19.60 -17.63
N LEU A 273 11.54 -19.32 -17.28
CA LEU A 273 12.64 -19.22 -18.25
C LEU A 273 12.82 -20.51 -19.06
N ASN A 274 12.64 -21.67 -18.43
CA ASN A 274 12.75 -22.97 -19.07
C ASN A 274 11.48 -23.43 -19.80
N GLY A 275 10.43 -22.58 -19.82
CA GLY A 275 9.18 -22.89 -20.54
C GLY A 275 8.42 -24.06 -19.97
N LYS A 276 8.43 -24.25 -18.64
CA LYS A 276 7.68 -25.32 -17.99
C LYS A 276 6.19 -25.04 -17.86
N PHE A 277 5.76 -23.81 -18.08
CA PHE A 277 4.36 -23.41 -18.10
C PHE A 277 3.79 -23.47 -19.52
N PRO A 278 2.56 -23.98 -19.70
CA PRO A 278 1.96 -24.14 -21.02
C PRO A 278 1.56 -22.82 -21.69
N ASN A 279 1.27 -21.79 -20.91
CA ASN A 279 0.82 -20.48 -21.37
C ASN A 279 0.96 -19.43 -20.25
N GLN A 280 0.66 -18.16 -20.56
CA GLN A 280 0.72 -17.05 -19.59
C GLN A 280 -0.28 -17.24 -18.44
N ASP A 281 -1.49 -17.72 -18.70
CA ASP A 281 -2.49 -17.94 -17.63
C ASP A 281 -1.97 -18.86 -16.53
N ALA A 282 -1.19 -19.89 -16.90
CA ALA A 282 -0.59 -20.82 -15.92
C ALA A 282 0.56 -20.16 -15.14
N ILE A 283 1.29 -19.21 -15.76
CA ILE A 283 2.30 -18.38 -15.07
C ILE A 283 1.59 -17.48 -14.07
N ASP A 284 0.55 -16.76 -14.50
CA ASP A 284 -0.23 -15.82 -13.68
C ASP A 284 -0.90 -16.54 -12.49
N GLU A 285 -1.44 -17.75 -12.70
CA GLU A 285 -2.01 -18.58 -11.63
C GLU A 285 -0.95 -18.95 -10.59
N LYS A 286 0.24 -19.36 -11.05
CA LYS A 286 1.34 -19.69 -10.15
C LYS A 286 1.86 -18.48 -9.41
N ALA A 287 2.08 -17.36 -10.10
CA ALA A 287 2.46 -16.08 -9.50
C ALA A 287 1.42 -15.60 -8.48
N GLY A 288 0.13 -15.74 -8.83
CA GLY A 288 -1.00 -15.45 -7.95
C GLY A 288 -0.96 -16.22 -6.64
N SER A 289 -0.45 -17.48 -6.66
CA SER A 289 -0.33 -18.30 -5.45
C SER A 289 0.64 -17.75 -4.41
N PHE A 290 1.59 -16.90 -4.81
CA PHE A 290 2.56 -16.27 -3.92
C PHE A 290 2.06 -14.98 -3.23
N PHE A 291 0.89 -14.44 -3.62
CA PHE A 291 0.31 -13.32 -2.89
C PHE A 291 -0.23 -13.75 -1.52
N GLY A 292 -1.02 -14.82 -1.48
CA GLY A 292 -1.62 -15.34 -0.25
C GLY A 292 -2.29 -14.25 0.59
N ARG A 293 -2.09 -14.34 1.92
CA ARG A 293 -2.37 -13.25 2.85
C ARG A 293 -1.05 -12.62 3.30
N GLN A 294 -0.43 -11.82 2.43
CA GLN A 294 0.93 -11.31 2.60
C GLN A 294 2.01 -12.41 2.51
N GLY A 295 1.91 -13.20 1.46
CA GLY A 295 2.87 -14.27 1.16
C GLY A 295 4.20 -13.77 0.58
N PRO A 296 4.93 -14.63 -0.15
CA PRO A 296 6.30 -14.36 -0.61
C PRO A 296 6.53 -13.04 -1.36
N TRP A 297 5.56 -12.54 -2.14
CA TRP A 297 5.72 -11.22 -2.77
C TRP A 297 5.88 -10.09 -1.76
N TYR A 298 5.13 -10.15 -0.65
CA TYR A 298 5.22 -9.17 0.44
C TYR A 298 6.51 -9.35 1.24
N THR A 299 6.75 -10.54 1.79
CA THR A 299 7.83 -10.79 2.76
C THR A 299 9.21 -10.73 2.11
N VAL A 300 9.38 -11.34 0.93
CA VAL A 300 10.64 -11.29 0.18
C VAL A 300 10.91 -9.89 -0.34
N GLY A 301 9.90 -9.25 -0.95
CA GLY A 301 10.01 -7.86 -1.42
C GLY A 301 10.39 -6.90 -0.28
N TYR A 302 9.71 -7.00 0.86
CA TYR A 302 9.96 -6.17 2.05
C TYR A 302 11.37 -6.37 2.61
N LYS A 303 11.82 -7.62 2.85
CA LYS A 303 13.16 -7.87 3.40
C LYS A 303 14.26 -7.42 2.43
N MET A 304 14.10 -7.67 1.13
CA MET A 304 15.06 -7.18 0.14
C MET A 304 15.10 -5.65 0.12
N ALA A 305 13.95 -4.98 0.14
CA ALA A 305 13.86 -3.51 0.16
C ALA A 305 14.57 -2.91 1.38
N ILE A 306 14.33 -3.44 2.58
CA ILE A 306 15.03 -3.01 3.81
C ILE A 306 16.54 -3.19 3.68
N MET A 307 16.99 -4.35 3.20
CA MET A 307 18.42 -4.62 3.07
C MET A 307 19.09 -3.65 2.11
N VAL A 308 18.43 -3.36 0.98
CA VAL A 308 18.93 -2.40 -0.01
C VAL A 308 18.92 -0.97 0.57
N GLU A 309 17.85 -0.54 1.22
CA GLU A 309 17.79 0.80 1.82
C GLU A 309 18.88 0.99 2.89
N LYS A 310 19.04 0.03 3.79
CA LYS A 310 20.06 0.09 4.85
C LYS A 310 21.49 0.12 4.32
N ARG A 311 21.76 -0.51 3.19
CA ARG A 311 23.11 -0.59 2.62
C ARG A 311 23.42 0.54 1.64
N PHE A 312 22.48 0.90 0.77
CA PHE A 312 22.69 1.84 -0.34
C PHE A 312 21.90 3.14 -0.20
N GLY A 313 21.01 3.21 0.79
CA GLY A 313 20.14 4.37 1.02
C GLY A 313 18.86 4.34 0.21
N ARG A 314 17.92 5.20 0.64
CA ARG A 314 16.56 5.28 0.07
C ARG A 314 16.53 5.63 -1.43
N ALA A 315 17.41 6.52 -1.87
CA ALA A 315 17.46 6.87 -3.28
C ALA A 315 17.75 5.66 -4.18
N ALA A 316 18.69 4.79 -3.79
CA ALA A 316 18.98 3.57 -4.53
C ALA A 316 17.79 2.59 -4.49
N LEU A 317 17.07 2.51 -3.36
CA LEU A 317 15.85 1.70 -3.28
C LEU A 317 14.77 2.22 -4.24
N ILE A 318 14.53 3.53 -4.29
CA ILE A 318 13.54 4.14 -5.19
C ILE A 318 13.83 3.80 -6.66
N GLU A 319 15.09 3.80 -7.06
CA GLU A 319 15.48 3.39 -8.43
C GLU A 319 15.10 1.92 -8.70
N THR A 320 15.17 1.04 -7.69
CA THR A 320 14.74 -0.36 -7.86
C THR A 320 13.22 -0.52 -7.97
N MET A 321 12.45 0.43 -7.46
CA MET A 321 10.98 0.43 -7.64
C MET A 321 10.58 0.75 -9.08
N LEU A 322 11.38 1.56 -9.78
CA LEU A 322 11.19 1.88 -11.19
C LEU A 322 11.63 0.74 -12.14
N ASP A 323 12.52 -0.13 -11.67
CA ASP A 323 12.96 -1.32 -12.39
C ASP A 323 13.32 -2.43 -11.39
N PRO A 324 12.37 -3.30 -11.04
CA PRO A 324 12.56 -4.35 -10.01
C PRO A 324 13.71 -5.34 -10.30
N ARG A 325 14.19 -5.42 -11.54
CA ARG A 325 15.35 -6.25 -11.91
C ARG A 325 16.63 -5.80 -11.19
N HIS A 326 16.75 -4.50 -10.92
CA HIS A 326 17.87 -3.95 -10.15
C HIS A 326 17.82 -4.35 -8.66
N LEU A 327 16.63 -4.57 -8.11
CA LEU A 327 16.46 -5.01 -6.72
C LEU A 327 17.18 -6.33 -6.47
N LEU A 328 17.03 -7.30 -7.39
CA LEU A 328 17.65 -8.62 -7.25
C LEU A 328 19.19 -8.52 -7.22
N ALA A 329 19.76 -7.68 -8.07
CA ALA A 329 21.20 -7.49 -8.14
C ALA A 329 21.75 -6.81 -6.88
N LEU A 330 21.10 -5.74 -6.41
CA LEU A 330 21.52 -5.04 -5.18
C LEU A 330 21.34 -5.91 -3.95
N TYR A 331 20.23 -6.65 -3.86
CA TYR A 331 20.05 -7.64 -2.78
C TYR A 331 21.18 -8.67 -2.75
N ASN A 332 21.55 -9.24 -3.90
CA ASN A 332 22.63 -10.23 -3.97
C ASN A 332 23.97 -9.66 -3.45
N GLN A 333 24.27 -8.39 -3.71
CA GLN A 333 25.48 -7.75 -3.17
C GLN A 333 25.43 -7.71 -1.64
N VAL A 334 24.30 -7.23 -1.06
CA VAL A 334 24.16 -7.15 0.40
C VAL A 334 24.18 -8.52 1.03
N ALA A 335 23.46 -9.50 0.46
CA ALA A 335 23.37 -10.84 0.97
C ALA A 335 24.75 -11.56 0.94
N ALA A 336 25.53 -11.36 -0.13
CA ALA A 336 26.89 -11.89 -0.21
C ALA A 336 27.82 -11.30 0.88
N GLU A 337 27.75 -9.98 1.11
CA GLU A 337 28.51 -9.32 2.18
C GLU A 337 28.14 -9.89 3.56
N GLN A 338 26.86 -10.11 3.84
CA GLN A 338 26.37 -10.67 5.11
C GLN A 338 26.79 -12.14 5.27
N ASN A 339 26.71 -12.93 4.22
CA ASN A 339 27.15 -14.32 4.21
C ASN A 339 28.64 -14.46 4.53
N ILE A 340 29.49 -13.59 3.97
CA ILE A 340 30.93 -13.56 4.27
C ILE A 340 31.18 -13.20 5.73
N SER A 341 30.39 -12.28 6.29
CA SER A 341 30.52 -11.90 7.70
C SER A 341 30.03 -12.97 8.69
N GLY A 342 29.39 -14.03 8.20
CA GLY A 342 28.83 -15.12 9.00
C GLY A 342 27.62 -14.74 9.86
N LYS A 343 26.99 -13.58 9.59
CA LYS A 343 25.83 -13.11 10.34
C LYS A 343 24.55 -13.87 9.99
N GLU A 344 24.35 -14.14 8.70
CA GLU A 344 23.21 -14.92 8.20
C GLU A 344 23.66 -15.75 6.99
N HIS A 345 22.93 -16.82 6.67
CA HIS A 345 23.05 -17.56 5.43
C HIS A 345 21.86 -17.24 4.54
N LEU A 346 22.00 -16.19 3.76
CA LEU A 346 20.96 -15.69 2.86
C LEU A 346 21.08 -16.35 1.48
N PRO A 347 19.98 -16.86 0.89
CA PRO A 347 20.00 -17.34 -0.48
C PRO A 347 20.22 -16.19 -1.45
N LEU A 348 20.85 -16.48 -2.57
CA LEU A 348 21.09 -15.53 -3.64
C LEU A 348 20.18 -15.85 -4.84
N TRP A 349 19.72 -14.82 -5.52
CA TRP A 349 19.18 -15.00 -6.86
C TRP A 349 20.25 -15.57 -7.77
N SER A 350 19.89 -16.49 -8.63
CA SER A 350 20.89 -17.16 -9.45
C SER A 350 21.56 -16.21 -10.46
N PRO A 351 22.87 -16.37 -10.71
CA PRO A 351 23.55 -15.57 -11.72
C PRO A 351 22.97 -15.74 -13.13
N GLU A 352 22.40 -16.90 -13.43
CA GLU A 352 21.73 -17.17 -14.69
C GLU A 352 20.46 -16.34 -14.86
N LEU A 353 19.56 -16.35 -13.85
CA LEU A 353 18.38 -15.50 -13.84
C LEU A 353 18.75 -14.03 -14.07
N LEU A 354 19.75 -13.53 -13.32
CA LEU A 354 20.17 -12.15 -13.43
C LEU A 354 20.72 -11.80 -14.82
N ARG A 355 21.36 -12.75 -15.52
CA ARG A 355 21.82 -12.52 -16.90
C ARG A 355 20.66 -12.43 -17.88
N GLU A 356 19.69 -13.35 -17.78
CA GLU A 356 18.54 -13.43 -18.70
C GLU A 356 17.61 -12.21 -18.62
N VAL A 357 17.40 -11.70 -17.39
CA VAL A 357 16.53 -10.53 -17.16
C VAL A 357 17.31 -9.21 -17.11
N ARG A 358 18.60 -9.22 -17.41
CA ARG A 358 19.47 -8.07 -17.22
C ARG A 358 18.91 -6.80 -17.85
N ALA A 359 18.81 -5.77 -17.04
CA ALA A 359 18.55 -4.43 -17.54
C ALA A 359 19.70 -4.03 -18.48
N THR A 360 19.39 -3.80 -19.74
CA THR A 360 20.33 -3.14 -20.66
C THR A 360 20.48 -1.69 -20.21
N PRO A 361 21.71 -1.16 -20.09
CA PRO A 361 21.94 0.21 -19.63
C PRO A 361 21.21 1.23 -20.49
#